data_7ee9e04b55ab8dd5cdb2ea0ca7f63a6a
#
_entry.id   7ee9e04b55ab8dd5cdb2ea0ca7f63a6a
#
_cell.length_a   1.000
_cell.length_b   1.000
_cell.length_c   1.000
_cell.angle_alpha   90.00
_cell.angle_beta   90.00
_cell.angle_gamma   90.00
#
_symmetry.space_group_name_H-M   'P 1'
#
loop_
_entity.id
_entity.type
_entity.pdbx_description
1 polymer ?
#
loop_
_entity_poly.entity_id
_entity_poly.type
_entity_poly.pdbx_seq_one_letter_code
_entity_poly.pdbx_strand_id
1 'polypeptide(L)'
;MDYELLIPKIVDYLRKIAFEHKAEFCFHNDEHTKYVALAGKEMADHYALDATDRFVVICAAYFHDIGYIFGGAKGHEKRSEEIAENFLKENQVPGDVIEKVKSCILATKMPQSPRTLLESIICDADLFHLGTKDFDGRNKLMQKEAEYVKGIKIDKSDWRDRTIKLMENHVYHTDYAQNKLNAGKLENLESLIRKQKKGEAKQGEDTDRLKKPERGIETMFRITSANSQRLSDMADNKSNILLTVNSIILSIIVAVLLKALDSNSHLIVPTVLLMSTSVSTMVLAILATIPKIPKGHFSPTEVQNKSVNLLFFGNFYKTKFEEYQEAMNKAMDDKEFLYGMLTKDVYSQGVVLGRKYQLLRYAYAIFMGGLILSIAAFCIAVLFAK
;
A
#
# COMPACT_ATOMS: atom_id res chain seq x y z
N MET A 1 15.98 -29.09 -5.15
CA MET A 1 17.00 -28.65 -4.18
C MET A 1 16.30 -28.42 -2.84
N ASP A 2 16.91 -28.84 -1.73
CA ASP A 2 16.32 -28.56 -0.41
C ASP A 2 16.84 -27.18 0.06
N TYR A 3 16.02 -26.16 -0.11
CA TYR A 3 16.35 -24.79 0.23
C TYR A 3 16.39 -24.55 1.74
N GLU A 4 15.68 -25.33 2.54
CA GLU A 4 15.68 -25.19 4.01
C GLU A 4 17.09 -25.46 4.59
N LEU A 5 17.87 -26.34 3.96
CA LEU A 5 19.25 -26.63 4.36
C LEU A 5 20.26 -25.51 3.99
N LEU A 6 19.88 -24.59 3.10
CA LEU A 6 20.75 -23.47 2.70
C LEU A 6 20.65 -22.30 3.68
N ILE A 7 19.50 -22.07 4.34
CA ILE A 7 19.32 -20.92 5.20
C ILE A 7 20.33 -20.90 6.36
N PRO A 8 20.60 -21.99 7.11
CA PRO A 8 21.67 -22.00 8.11
C PRO A 8 23.05 -21.66 7.53
N LYS A 9 23.37 -22.15 6.33
CA LYS A 9 24.67 -21.85 5.67
C LYS A 9 24.78 -20.37 5.32
N ILE A 10 23.68 -19.74 4.86
CA ILE A 10 23.64 -18.30 4.61
C ILE A 10 23.94 -17.54 5.90
N VAL A 11 23.26 -17.87 7.00
CA VAL A 11 23.46 -17.22 8.29
C VAL A 11 24.91 -17.34 8.78
N ASP A 12 25.51 -18.51 8.68
CA ASP A 12 26.89 -18.74 9.10
C ASP A 12 27.88 -17.98 8.18
N TYR A 13 27.64 -17.95 6.88
CA TYR A 13 28.43 -17.19 5.93
C TYR A 13 28.41 -15.69 6.23
N LEU A 14 27.24 -15.11 6.47
CA LEU A 14 27.10 -13.69 6.77
C LEU A 14 27.75 -13.33 8.12
N ARG A 15 27.61 -14.19 9.14
CA ARG A 15 28.29 -14.00 10.44
C ARG A 15 29.80 -14.03 10.31
N LYS A 16 30.34 -14.94 9.48
CA LYS A 16 31.77 -14.99 9.20
C LYS A 16 32.26 -13.69 8.57
N ILE A 17 31.57 -13.17 7.54
CA ILE A 17 31.88 -11.88 6.90
C ILE A 17 31.86 -10.75 7.95
N ALA A 18 30.79 -10.65 8.74
CA ALA A 18 30.66 -9.61 9.74
C ALA A 18 31.77 -9.65 10.78
N PHE A 19 32.19 -10.85 11.21
CA PHE A 19 33.29 -11.06 12.15
C PHE A 19 34.63 -10.66 11.56
N GLU A 20 34.94 -11.11 10.35
CA GLU A 20 36.20 -10.82 9.65
C GLU A 20 36.42 -9.33 9.40
N HIS A 21 35.35 -8.58 9.13
CA HIS A 21 35.38 -7.15 8.84
C HIS A 21 35.14 -6.27 10.06
N LYS A 22 35.03 -6.86 11.27
CA LYS A 22 34.76 -6.14 12.53
C LYS A 22 33.60 -5.14 12.41
N ALA A 23 32.52 -5.58 11.77
CA ALA A 23 31.38 -4.73 11.46
C ALA A 23 30.63 -4.37 12.75
N GLU A 24 30.79 -3.16 13.25
CA GLU A 24 30.12 -2.62 14.44
C GLU A 24 29.00 -1.63 14.04
N PHE A 25 28.06 -2.08 13.21
CA PHE A 25 26.91 -1.26 12.85
C PHE A 25 25.79 -1.39 13.87
N CYS A 26 25.28 -0.24 14.31
CA CYS A 26 24.22 -0.22 15.32
C CYS A 26 22.85 -0.65 14.76
N PHE A 27 22.59 -0.43 13.46
CA PHE A 27 21.32 -0.71 12.79
C PHE A 27 21.45 -1.84 11.78
N HIS A 28 22.38 -1.73 10.79
CA HIS A 28 22.61 -2.75 9.76
C HIS A 28 23.44 -3.92 10.33
N ASN A 29 22.85 -4.68 11.23
CA ASN A 29 23.46 -5.77 11.99
C ASN A 29 22.64 -7.07 11.87
N ASP A 30 23.11 -8.15 12.51
CA ASP A 30 22.46 -9.47 12.54
C ASP A 30 20.99 -9.40 13.06
N GLU A 31 20.69 -8.49 13.99
CA GLU A 31 19.33 -8.31 14.51
C GLU A 31 18.39 -7.70 13.46
N HIS A 32 18.83 -6.65 12.72
CA HIS A 32 18.06 -6.09 11.62
C HIS A 32 17.82 -7.12 10.52
N THR A 33 18.89 -7.80 10.08
CA THR A 33 18.80 -8.83 9.04
C THR A 33 17.81 -9.94 9.40
N LYS A 34 17.84 -10.44 10.64
CA LYS A 34 16.86 -11.42 11.12
C LYS A 34 15.44 -10.87 11.15
N TYR A 35 15.28 -9.61 11.56
CA TYR A 35 13.98 -8.96 11.59
C TYR A 35 13.36 -8.88 10.20
N VAL A 36 14.15 -8.47 9.20
CA VAL A 36 13.71 -8.41 7.80
C VAL A 36 13.38 -9.81 7.27
N ALA A 37 14.21 -10.81 7.58
CA ALA A 37 13.96 -12.19 7.18
C ALA A 37 12.67 -12.76 7.80
N LEU A 38 12.36 -12.44 9.06
CA LEU A 38 11.12 -12.84 9.72
C LEU A 38 9.91 -12.15 9.10
N ALA A 39 10.00 -10.84 8.80
CA ALA A 39 8.94 -10.11 8.12
C ALA A 39 8.69 -10.64 6.70
N GLY A 40 9.75 -10.92 5.95
CA GLY A 40 9.67 -11.53 4.62
C GLY A 40 9.05 -12.93 4.67
N LYS A 41 9.42 -13.75 5.66
CA LYS A 41 8.82 -15.07 5.88
C LYS A 41 7.32 -14.97 6.17
N GLU A 42 6.92 -14.06 7.05
CA GLU A 42 5.51 -13.84 7.41
C GLU A 42 4.67 -13.47 6.18
N MET A 43 5.20 -12.60 5.32
CA MET A 43 4.52 -12.22 4.08
C MET A 43 4.53 -13.36 3.05
N ALA A 44 5.62 -14.11 2.93
CA ALA A 44 5.70 -15.30 2.07
C ALA A 44 4.65 -16.35 2.46
N ASP A 45 4.44 -16.55 3.76
CA ASP A 45 3.40 -17.46 4.30
C ASP A 45 2.00 -16.94 4.00
N HIS A 46 1.75 -15.62 4.13
CA HIS A 46 0.47 -15.01 3.81
C HIS A 46 0.09 -15.17 2.33
N TYR A 47 1.06 -15.00 1.42
CA TYR A 47 0.85 -15.16 -0.01
C TYR A 47 0.95 -16.61 -0.49
N ALA A 48 1.11 -17.57 0.43
CA ALA A 48 1.24 -19.00 0.14
C ALA A 48 2.28 -19.27 -0.96
N LEU A 49 3.44 -18.60 -0.89
CA LEU A 49 4.51 -18.78 -1.87
C LEU A 49 5.02 -20.22 -1.84
N ASP A 50 5.37 -20.75 -3.02
CA ASP A 50 6.01 -22.05 -3.11
C ASP A 50 7.41 -22.05 -2.43
N ALA A 51 8.00 -23.23 -2.26
CA ALA A 51 9.27 -23.38 -1.56
C ALA A 51 10.41 -22.60 -2.21
N THR A 52 10.40 -22.42 -3.54
CA THR A 52 11.43 -21.70 -4.28
C THR A 52 11.28 -20.19 -4.08
N ASP A 53 10.09 -19.64 -4.28
CA ASP A 53 9.83 -18.22 -4.14
C ASP A 53 9.96 -17.76 -2.67
N ARG A 54 9.54 -18.62 -1.73
CA ARG A 54 9.78 -18.42 -0.30
C ARG A 54 11.28 -18.33 0.03
N PHE A 55 12.09 -19.25 -0.53
CA PHE A 55 13.55 -19.21 -0.39
C PHE A 55 14.12 -17.92 -0.96
N VAL A 56 13.69 -17.48 -2.14
CA VAL A 56 14.13 -16.22 -2.77
C VAL A 56 13.94 -15.03 -1.82
N VAL A 57 12.74 -14.88 -1.25
CA VAL A 57 12.45 -13.79 -0.31
C VAL A 57 13.34 -13.84 0.92
N ILE A 58 13.47 -15.02 1.56
CA ILE A 58 14.27 -15.18 2.79
C ILE A 58 15.75 -14.97 2.49
N CYS A 59 16.25 -15.51 1.39
CA CYS A 59 17.63 -15.33 0.95
C CYS A 59 17.94 -13.85 0.66
N ALA A 60 17.10 -13.17 -0.10
CA ALA A 60 17.25 -11.74 -0.36
C ALA A 60 17.22 -10.92 0.93
N ALA A 61 16.35 -11.25 1.89
CA ALA A 61 16.30 -10.60 3.19
C ALA A 61 17.60 -10.74 3.99
N TYR A 62 18.25 -11.89 3.91
CA TYR A 62 19.54 -12.09 4.57
C TYR A 62 20.68 -11.32 3.90
N PHE A 63 20.66 -11.20 2.59
CA PHE A 63 21.78 -10.60 1.83
C PHE A 63 21.62 -9.10 1.57
N HIS A 64 20.41 -8.49 1.62
CA HIS A 64 20.13 -7.16 1.07
C HIS A 64 21.11 -6.06 1.52
N ASP A 65 21.57 -6.09 2.76
CA ASP A 65 22.41 -5.06 3.36
C ASP A 65 23.86 -5.49 3.62
N ILE A 66 24.25 -6.75 3.30
CA ILE A 66 25.61 -7.23 3.60
C ILE A 66 26.70 -6.38 2.93
N GLY A 67 26.40 -5.81 1.77
CA GLY A 67 27.29 -4.91 1.05
C GLY A 67 27.59 -3.61 1.79
N TYR A 68 26.82 -3.27 2.81
CA TYR A 68 27.04 -2.09 3.65
C TYR A 68 28.37 -2.18 4.40
N ILE A 69 28.79 -3.38 4.79
CA ILE A 69 30.05 -3.67 5.49
C ILE A 69 31.27 -3.22 4.66
N PHE A 70 31.19 -3.28 3.33
CA PHE A 70 32.33 -3.06 2.42
C PHE A 70 32.46 -1.63 1.88
N GLY A 71 31.67 -0.67 2.33
CA GLY A 71 31.80 0.70 1.83
C GLY A 71 30.63 1.61 2.17
N GLY A 72 29.82 1.26 3.18
CA GLY A 72 28.70 2.05 3.65
C GLY A 72 27.54 2.13 2.65
N ALA A 73 26.69 3.14 2.82
CA ALA A 73 25.42 3.25 2.13
C ALA A 73 25.49 3.33 0.60
N LYS A 74 26.53 3.96 0.03
CA LYS A 74 26.56 4.19 -1.42
C LYS A 74 26.78 2.90 -2.20
N GLY A 75 25.76 2.41 -2.90
CA GLY A 75 25.82 1.23 -3.78
C GLY A 75 25.95 -0.09 -3.02
N HIS A 76 25.51 -0.16 -1.76
CA HIS A 76 25.55 -1.39 -0.97
C HIS A 76 24.66 -2.48 -1.56
N GLU A 77 23.55 -2.14 -2.17
CA GLU A 77 22.62 -3.09 -2.81
C GLU A 77 23.34 -3.86 -3.95
N LYS A 78 24.14 -3.16 -4.74
CA LYS A 78 24.91 -3.80 -5.82
C LYS A 78 25.99 -4.73 -5.28
N ARG A 79 26.70 -4.31 -4.22
CA ARG A 79 27.68 -5.19 -3.55
C ARG A 79 27.01 -6.39 -2.89
N SER A 80 25.85 -6.18 -2.28
CA SER A 80 25.02 -7.24 -1.68
C SER A 80 24.60 -8.28 -2.72
N GLU A 81 24.15 -7.81 -3.88
CA GLU A 81 23.77 -8.66 -5.01
C GLU A 81 24.95 -9.52 -5.48
N GLU A 82 26.13 -8.93 -5.65
CA GLU A 82 27.35 -9.65 -6.07
C GLU A 82 27.79 -10.71 -5.04
N ILE A 83 27.72 -10.38 -3.75
CA ILE A 83 28.04 -11.32 -2.66
C ILE A 83 27.04 -12.49 -2.64
N ALA A 84 25.73 -12.18 -2.77
CA ALA A 84 24.70 -13.19 -2.84
C ALA A 84 24.86 -14.12 -4.05
N GLU A 85 25.13 -13.55 -5.23
CA GLU A 85 25.36 -14.30 -6.46
C GLU A 85 26.50 -15.31 -6.31
N ASN A 86 27.66 -14.87 -5.78
CA ASN A 86 28.83 -15.72 -5.59
C ASN A 86 28.51 -16.88 -4.61
N PHE A 87 27.92 -16.59 -3.46
CA PHE A 87 27.53 -17.61 -2.50
C PHE A 87 26.54 -18.63 -3.09
N LEU A 88 25.54 -18.17 -3.83
CA LEU A 88 24.52 -19.03 -4.42
C LEU A 88 25.09 -19.91 -5.54
N LYS A 89 26.02 -19.39 -6.37
CA LYS A 89 26.75 -20.17 -7.38
C LYS A 89 27.60 -21.27 -6.76
N GLU A 90 28.35 -20.96 -5.70
CA GLU A 90 29.16 -21.93 -4.95
C GLU A 90 28.31 -23.06 -4.36
N ASN A 91 27.06 -22.76 -3.98
CA ASN A 91 26.11 -23.74 -3.47
C ASN A 91 25.22 -24.36 -4.56
N GLN A 92 25.55 -24.18 -5.85
CA GLN A 92 24.89 -24.79 -7.01
C GLN A 92 23.38 -24.49 -7.09
N VAL A 93 22.97 -23.29 -6.66
CA VAL A 93 21.58 -22.85 -6.81
C VAL A 93 21.27 -22.58 -8.28
N PRO A 94 20.07 -22.97 -8.79
CA PRO A 94 19.67 -22.72 -10.18
C PRO A 94 19.75 -21.25 -10.57
N GLY A 95 20.19 -20.96 -11.81
CA GLY A 95 20.45 -19.61 -12.28
C GLY A 95 19.22 -18.70 -12.27
N ASP A 96 18.04 -19.22 -12.57
CA ASP A 96 16.77 -18.51 -12.50
C ASP A 96 16.42 -18.07 -11.07
N VAL A 97 16.74 -18.88 -10.06
CA VAL A 97 16.56 -18.55 -8.64
C VAL A 97 17.55 -17.48 -8.22
N ILE A 98 18.80 -17.56 -8.67
CA ILE A 98 19.83 -16.55 -8.42
C ILE A 98 19.38 -15.19 -8.96
N GLU A 99 18.90 -15.13 -10.21
CA GLU A 99 18.42 -13.87 -10.80
C GLU A 99 17.23 -13.28 -10.03
N LYS A 100 16.30 -14.10 -9.54
CA LYS A 100 15.21 -13.63 -8.66
C LYS A 100 15.74 -13.02 -7.36
N VAL A 101 16.71 -13.66 -6.69
CA VAL A 101 17.33 -13.13 -5.46
C VAL A 101 18.03 -11.79 -5.73
N LYS A 102 18.81 -11.70 -6.81
CA LYS A 102 19.48 -10.47 -7.24
C LYS A 102 18.50 -9.33 -7.48
N SER A 103 17.42 -9.61 -8.22
CA SER A 103 16.35 -8.64 -8.49
C SER A 103 15.70 -8.14 -7.21
N CYS A 104 15.40 -9.02 -6.26
CA CYS A 104 14.87 -8.68 -4.95
C CYS A 104 15.82 -7.77 -4.15
N ILE A 105 17.12 -8.08 -4.11
CA ILE A 105 18.11 -7.24 -3.42
C ILE A 105 18.17 -5.85 -4.06
N LEU A 106 18.24 -5.76 -5.38
CA LEU A 106 18.33 -4.48 -6.08
C LEU A 106 17.05 -3.62 -5.95
N ALA A 107 15.88 -4.25 -5.73
CA ALA A 107 14.62 -3.54 -5.55
C ALA A 107 14.55 -2.75 -4.23
N THR A 108 15.36 -3.10 -3.20
CA THR A 108 15.42 -2.37 -1.93
C THR A 108 16.09 -1.00 -2.05
N LYS A 109 16.80 -0.75 -3.16
CA LYS A 109 17.46 0.54 -3.41
C LYS A 109 16.46 1.70 -3.40
N MET A 110 16.78 2.72 -2.59
CA MET A 110 15.94 3.91 -2.49
C MET A 110 16.10 4.89 -3.67
N PRO A 111 15.01 5.42 -4.26
CA PRO A 111 13.62 5.08 -3.98
C PRO A 111 13.26 3.69 -4.49
N GLN A 112 12.57 2.89 -3.65
CA GLN A 112 12.18 1.53 -4.00
C GLN A 112 11.24 1.53 -5.23
N SER A 113 11.45 0.57 -6.14
CA SER A 113 10.64 0.43 -7.37
C SER A 113 10.44 -1.05 -7.75
N PRO A 114 9.75 -1.84 -6.92
CA PRO A 114 9.53 -3.25 -7.18
C PRO A 114 8.61 -3.47 -8.39
N ARG A 115 8.84 -4.54 -9.14
CA ARG A 115 8.10 -4.93 -10.34
C ARG A 115 7.35 -6.25 -10.17
N THR A 116 7.74 -7.06 -9.20
CA THR A 116 7.17 -8.37 -8.91
C THR A 116 6.67 -8.43 -7.47
N LEU A 117 5.86 -9.46 -7.16
CA LEU A 117 5.39 -9.70 -5.81
C LEU A 117 6.57 -9.96 -4.85
N LEU A 118 7.58 -10.73 -5.27
CA LEU A 118 8.74 -11.05 -4.44
C LEU A 118 9.56 -9.80 -4.11
N GLU A 119 9.78 -8.94 -5.10
CA GLU A 119 10.43 -7.63 -4.91
C GLU A 119 9.60 -6.73 -3.98
N SER A 120 8.27 -6.73 -4.10
CA SER A 120 7.39 -5.96 -3.23
C SER A 120 7.45 -6.44 -1.79
N ILE A 121 7.50 -7.76 -1.58
CA ILE A 121 7.62 -8.36 -0.25
C ILE A 121 8.93 -7.96 0.42
N ILE A 122 10.06 -8.03 -0.29
CA ILE A 122 11.35 -7.68 0.32
C ILE A 122 11.48 -6.19 0.60
N CYS A 123 10.96 -5.33 -0.26
CA CYS A 123 10.90 -3.89 -0.01
C CYS A 123 10.08 -3.54 1.23
N ASP A 124 8.93 -4.18 1.40
CA ASP A 124 8.08 -3.98 2.58
C ASP A 124 8.69 -4.60 3.85
N ALA A 125 9.39 -5.73 3.72
CA ALA A 125 10.09 -6.38 4.84
C ALA A 125 11.23 -5.51 5.40
N ASP A 126 12.01 -4.89 4.55
CA ASP A 126 13.08 -3.96 4.92
C ASP A 126 12.54 -2.77 5.73
N LEU A 127 11.47 -2.16 5.27
CA LEU A 127 10.84 -1.01 5.92
C LEU A 127 9.66 -1.38 6.84
N PHE A 128 9.52 -2.66 7.20
CA PHE A 128 8.44 -3.15 8.05
C PHE A 128 8.35 -2.41 9.40
N HIS A 129 9.51 -2.06 9.94
CA HIS A 129 9.63 -1.36 11.21
C HIS A 129 8.96 0.04 11.25
N LEU A 130 8.75 0.69 10.10
CA LEU A 130 8.10 2.01 10.05
C LEU A 130 6.68 1.98 10.63
N GLY A 131 5.97 0.84 10.52
CA GLY A 131 4.62 0.64 11.01
C GLY A 131 4.51 -0.09 12.35
N THR A 132 5.62 -0.33 13.06
CA THR A 132 5.61 -1.09 14.32
C THR A 132 5.88 -0.23 15.54
N LYS A 133 5.64 -0.77 16.73
CA LYS A 133 5.93 -0.11 18.02
C LYS A 133 7.42 0.10 18.27
N ASP A 134 8.28 -0.69 17.61
CA ASP A 134 9.74 -0.62 17.76
C ASP A 134 10.38 0.50 16.93
N PHE A 135 9.58 1.23 16.15
CA PHE A 135 10.02 2.29 15.27
C PHE A 135 10.95 3.31 15.95
N ASP A 136 10.55 3.86 17.10
CA ASP A 136 11.34 4.88 17.82
C ASP A 136 12.74 4.36 18.22
N GLY A 137 12.84 3.10 18.63
CA GLY A 137 14.10 2.45 18.97
C GLY A 137 15.00 2.29 17.75
N ARG A 138 14.47 1.72 16.68
CA ARG A 138 15.19 1.48 15.42
C ARG A 138 15.63 2.78 14.76
N ASN A 139 14.77 3.79 14.74
CA ASN A 139 15.10 5.11 14.19
C ASN A 139 16.25 5.80 14.93
N LYS A 140 16.36 5.61 16.25
CA LYS A 140 17.52 6.09 17.04
C LYS A 140 18.81 5.36 16.70
N LEU A 141 18.74 4.04 16.45
CA LEU A 141 19.90 3.24 16.00
C LEU A 141 20.37 3.69 14.61
N MET A 142 19.45 3.92 13.68
CA MET A 142 19.75 4.48 12.35
C MET A 142 20.44 5.85 12.45
N GLN A 143 19.98 6.74 13.34
CA GLN A 143 20.63 8.04 13.57
C GLN A 143 22.07 7.87 14.04
N LYS A 144 22.29 7.05 15.08
CA LYS A 144 23.62 6.79 15.62
C LYS A 144 24.56 6.21 14.57
N GLU A 145 24.08 5.29 13.76
CA GLU A 145 24.89 4.72 12.70
C GLU A 145 25.21 5.75 11.60
N ALA A 146 24.24 6.56 11.20
CA ALA A 146 24.48 7.63 10.25
C ALA A 146 25.51 8.67 10.77
N GLU A 147 25.51 8.95 12.06
CA GLU A 147 26.50 9.79 12.73
C GLU A 147 27.89 9.15 12.68
N TYR A 148 27.96 7.87 13.02
CA TYR A 148 29.21 7.10 12.99
C TYR A 148 29.84 7.04 11.60
N VAL A 149 29.04 6.66 10.59
CA VAL A 149 29.50 6.50 9.20
C VAL A 149 29.95 7.86 8.60
N LYS A 150 29.29 8.94 8.94
CA LYS A 150 29.63 10.28 8.43
C LYS A 150 30.69 11.01 9.26
N GLY A 151 31.04 10.51 10.44
CA GLY A 151 31.95 11.18 11.38
C GLY A 151 31.45 12.52 11.89
N ILE A 152 30.14 12.78 11.85
CA ILE A 152 29.52 14.04 12.28
C ILE A 152 28.31 13.76 13.17
N LYS A 153 28.07 14.62 14.15
CA LYS A 153 26.80 14.61 14.88
C LYS A 153 25.69 15.18 14.00
N ILE A 154 24.54 14.51 13.98
CA ILE A 154 23.34 14.95 13.27
C ILE A 154 22.37 15.49 14.32
N ASP A 155 21.94 16.74 14.16
CA ASP A 155 20.94 17.30 15.06
C ASP A 155 19.65 16.48 15.05
N LYS A 156 19.01 16.37 16.23
CA LYS A 156 17.77 15.57 16.38
C LYS A 156 16.61 16.13 15.58
N SER A 157 16.58 17.46 15.32
CA SER A 157 15.56 18.06 14.47
C SER A 157 15.80 17.70 13.00
N ASP A 158 17.07 17.81 12.52
CA ASP A 158 17.43 17.47 11.15
C ASP A 158 17.19 16.00 10.84
N TRP A 159 17.52 15.10 11.79
CA TRP A 159 17.23 13.68 11.65
C TRP A 159 15.73 13.41 11.57
N ARG A 160 14.96 14.06 12.44
CA ARG A 160 13.50 13.95 12.47
C ARG A 160 12.88 14.43 11.17
N ASP A 161 13.32 15.54 10.61
CA ASP A 161 12.84 16.08 9.34
C ASP A 161 13.09 15.12 8.18
N ARG A 162 14.26 14.49 8.15
CA ARG A 162 14.59 13.45 7.16
C ARG A 162 13.71 12.22 7.32
N THR A 163 13.48 11.78 8.56
CA THR A 163 12.62 10.62 8.84
C THR A 163 11.17 10.90 8.49
N ILE A 164 10.65 12.09 8.80
CA ILE A 164 9.31 12.52 8.39
C ILE A 164 9.18 12.46 6.87
N LYS A 165 10.11 13.07 6.13
CA LYS A 165 10.11 13.04 4.65
C LYS A 165 10.16 11.62 4.09
N LEU A 166 10.97 10.73 4.68
CA LEU A 166 11.00 9.31 4.29
C LEU A 166 9.64 8.68 4.47
N MET A 167 9.04 8.78 5.67
CA MET A 167 7.76 8.16 5.99
C MET A 167 6.60 8.72 5.18
N GLU A 168 6.65 10.00 4.85
CA GLU A 168 5.65 10.67 4.00
C GLU A 168 5.69 10.18 2.56
N ASN A 169 6.87 9.95 2.00
CA ASN A 169 7.04 9.52 0.62
C ASN A 169 6.98 8.00 0.45
N HIS A 170 7.15 7.25 1.53
CA HIS A 170 7.10 5.79 1.52
C HIS A 170 5.66 5.29 1.44
N VAL A 171 5.43 4.31 0.57
CA VAL A 171 4.18 3.55 0.45
C VAL A 171 4.53 2.06 0.48
N TYR A 172 3.84 1.28 1.30
CA TYR A 172 3.98 -0.17 1.25
C TYR A 172 3.42 -0.71 -0.06
N HIS A 173 4.12 -1.67 -0.66
CA HIS A 173 3.83 -2.19 -1.99
C HIS A 173 2.83 -3.35 -1.98
N THR A 174 2.79 -4.14 -0.90
CA THR A 174 1.88 -5.29 -0.77
C THR A 174 0.62 -4.91 0.01
N ASP A 175 -0.52 -5.51 -0.36
CA ASP A 175 -1.78 -5.35 0.39
C ASP A 175 -1.63 -5.80 1.85
N TYR A 176 -0.84 -6.84 2.09
CA TYR A 176 -0.56 -7.33 3.44
C TYR A 176 0.09 -6.25 4.31
N ALA A 177 1.20 -5.68 3.85
CA ALA A 177 1.92 -4.65 4.59
C ALA A 177 1.08 -3.37 4.72
N GLN A 178 0.35 -2.97 3.68
CA GLN A 178 -0.56 -1.84 3.73
C GLN A 178 -1.62 -2.01 4.81
N ASN A 179 -2.28 -3.16 4.87
CA ASN A 179 -3.34 -3.43 5.83
C ASN A 179 -2.81 -3.55 7.27
N LYS A 180 -1.64 -4.17 7.45
CA LYS A 180 -1.05 -4.44 8.76
C LYS A 180 -0.34 -3.23 9.36
N LEU A 181 0.38 -2.46 8.54
CA LEU A 181 1.39 -1.51 9.01
C LEU A 181 1.02 -0.03 8.83
N ASN A 182 0.12 0.32 7.90
CA ASN A 182 -0.17 1.73 7.63
C ASN A 182 -0.72 2.48 8.84
N ALA A 183 -1.57 1.86 9.65
CA ALA A 183 -2.10 2.50 10.85
C ALA A 183 -0.97 2.86 11.84
N GLY A 184 -0.07 1.90 12.13
CA GLY A 184 1.07 2.13 13.00
C GLY A 184 2.08 3.13 12.40
N LYS A 185 2.30 3.09 11.07
CA LYS A 185 3.15 4.08 10.38
C LYS A 185 2.60 5.49 10.53
N LEU A 186 1.28 5.67 10.43
CA LEU A 186 0.64 6.97 10.64
C LEU A 186 0.78 7.46 12.09
N GLU A 187 0.57 6.58 13.08
CA GLU A 187 0.77 6.91 14.49
C GLU A 187 2.22 7.34 14.77
N ASN A 188 3.19 6.61 14.22
CA ASN A 188 4.62 6.93 14.36
C ASN A 188 4.96 8.27 13.69
N LEU A 189 4.45 8.52 12.49
CA LEU A 189 4.61 9.79 11.77
C LEU A 189 4.01 10.96 12.55
N GLU A 190 2.78 10.83 13.05
CA GLU A 190 2.16 11.86 13.89
C GLU A 190 2.96 12.12 15.16
N SER A 191 3.53 11.09 15.79
CA SER A 191 4.39 11.23 16.96
C SER A 191 5.64 12.07 16.63
N LEU A 192 6.28 11.82 15.49
CA LEU A 192 7.44 12.60 15.02
C LEU A 192 7.07 14.08 14.77
N ILE A 193 5.95 14.32 14.09
CA ILE A 193 5.44 15.68 13.81
C ILE A 193 5.13 16.42 15.12
N ARG A 194 4.53 15.75 16.12
CA ARG A 194 4.29 16.36 17.45
C ARG A 194 5.60 16.69 18.18
N LYS A 195 6.61 15.81 18.10
CA LYS A 195 7.94 16.04 18.67
C LYS A 195 8.66 17.21 17.97
N GLN A 196 8.49 17.38 16.67
CA GLN A 196 9.02 18.52 15.90
C GLN A 196 8.42 19.82 16.37
N LYS A 197 7.09 19.93 16.45
CA LYS A 197 6.38 21.13 16.92
C LYS A 197 6.76 21.52 18.33
N LYS A 198 6.96 20.56 19.25
CA LYS A 198 7.42 20.81 20.62
C LYS A 198 8.87 21.30 20.69
N GLY A 199 9.72 20.86 19.76
CA GLY A 199 11.11 21.32 19.64
C GLY A 199 11.18 22.78 19.15
N GLU A 200 10.41 23.10 18.11
CA GLU A 200 10.28 24.44 17.54
C GLU A 200 9.71 25.44 18.56
N ALA A 201 8.73 25.03 19.38
CA ALA A 201 8.15 25.86 20.44
C ALA A 201 9.12 26.18 21.57
N LYS A 202 10.18 25.38 21.83
CA LYS A 202 11.22 25.65 22.84
C LYS A 202 12.33 26.53 22.32
N GLN A 203 12.51 26.68 21.02
CA GLN A 203 13.52 27.56 20.40
C GLN A 203 12.98 28.93 19.99
N GLY A 204 11.67 29.17 20.04
CA GLY A 204 10.99 30.36 19.55
C GLY A 204 10.08 31.00 20.61
N GLU A 205 10.60 31.39 21.77
CA GLU A 205 9.81 32.13 22.74
C GLU A 205 9.62 33.62 22.39
N ASP A 206 10.14 34.10 21.24
CA ASP A 206 9.98 35.51 20.86
C ASP A 206 9.82 35.76 19.36
N THR A 207 8.67 35.72 18.83
CA THR A 207 8.20 36.00 17.43
C THR A 207 7.66 34.82 16.68
N ASP A 208 6.48 34.27 16.96
CA ASP A 208 5.53 33.90 15.89
C ASP A 208 4.23 33.21 16.42
N ARG A 209 3.42 33.94 17.15
CA ARG A 209 2.09 33.48 17.58
C ARG A 209 1.07 33.36 16.42
N LEU A 210 1.48 33.55 15.15
CA LEU A 210 0.56 33.69 14.02
C LEU A 210 0.78 32.76 12.81
N LYS A 211 1.82 31.92 12.79
CA LYS A 211 1.94 30.93 11.71
C LYS A 211 1.31 29.61 12.11
N LYS A 212 0.08 29.33 11.63
CA LYS A 212 -0.49 27.99 11.62
C LYS A 212 0.57 27.01 11.07
N PRO A 213 0.69 25.80 11.63
CA PRO A 213 1.70 24.83 11.18
C PRO A 213 1.40 24.36 9.76
N GLU A 214 1.82 25.11 8.76
CA GLU A 214 1.52 24.88 7.34
C GLU A 214 1.89 23.45 6.92
N ARG A 215 3.09 22.97 7.27
CA ARG A 215 3.51 21.58 7.02
C ARG A 215 2.60 20.51 7.64
N GLY A 216 2.08 20.78 8.86
CA GLY A 216 1.15 19.84 9.50
C GLY A 216 -0.20 19.76 8.78
N ILE A 217 -0.65 20.88 8.24
CA ILE A 217 -1.90 20.97 7.47
C ILE A 217 -1.73 20.25 6.13
N GLU A 218 -0.64 20.52 5.40
CA GLU A 218 -0.32 19.83 4.14
C GLU A 218 -0.20 18.30 4.33
N THR A 219 0.52 17.89 5.37
CA THR A 219 0.65 16.46 5.71
C THR A 219 -0.71 15.82 6.01
N MET A 220 -1.56 16.50 6.78
CA MET A 220 -2.92 16.03 7.08
C MET A 220 -3.72 15.82 5.79
N PHE A 221 -3.73 16.79 4.88
CA PHE A 221 -4.46 16.67 3.62
C PHE A 221 -3.92 15.54 2.75
N ARG A 222 -2.59 15.40 2.62
CA ARG A 222 -1.98 14.34 1.84
C ARG A 222 -2.30 12.95 2.39
N ILE A 223 -2.19 12.77 3.72
CA ILE A 223 -2.52 11.49 4.38
C ILE A 223 -4.00 11.15 4.20
N THR A 224 -4.89 12.14 4.39
CA THR A 224 -6.33 11.92 4.26
C THR A 224 -6.70 11.59 2.82
N SER A 225 -6.14 12.28 1.83
CA SER A 225 -6.36 11.98 0.42
C SER A 225 -5.83 10.60 0.04
N ALA A 226 -4.61 10.23 0.45
CA ALA A 226 -4.05 8.92 0.20
C ALA A 226 -4.90 7.78 0.83
N ASN A 227 -5.39 7.97 2.06
CA ASN A 227 -6.30 7.02 2.69
C ASN A 227 -7.63 6.89 1.95
N SER A 228 -8.20 8.02 1.50
CA SER A 228 -9.46 8.03 0.74
C SER A 228 -9.30 7.31 -0.61
N GLN A 229 -8.19 7.52 -1.30
CA GLN A 229 -7.86 6.80 -2.53
C GLN A 229 -7.76 5.29 -2.28
N ARG A 230 -6.96 4.86 -1.30
CA ARG A 230 -6.81 3.45 -0.96
C ARG A 230 -8.14 2.79 -0.62
N LEU A 231 -8.98 3.44 0.18
CA LEU A 231 -10.29 2.91 0.52
C LEU A 231 -11.21 2.84 -0.71
N SER A 232 -11.08 3.78 -1.66
CA SER A 232 -11.78 3.73 -2.94
C SER A 232 -11.34 2.54 -3.78
N ASP A 233 -10.02 2.29 -3.89
CA ASP A 233 -9.46 1.15 -4.63
C ASP A 233 -9.91 -0.18 -4.01
N MET A 234 -9.93 -0.27 -2.67
CA MET A 234 -10.48 -1.44 -1.96
C MET A 234 -11.97 -1.66 -2.26
N ALA A 235 -12.75 -0.58 -2.37
CA ALA A 235 -14.16 -0.68 -2.74
C ALA A 235 -14.33 -1.16 -4.18
N ASP A 236 -13.52 -0.66 -5.11
CA ASP A 236 -13.54 -1.07 -6.52
C ASP A 236 -13.12 -2.55 -6.67
N ASN A 237 -12.09 -2.99 -5.94
CA ASN A 237 -11.68 -4.40 -5.92
C ASN A 237 -12.80 -5.32 -5.39
N LYS A 238 -13.51 -4.92 -4.32
CA LYS A 238 -14.65 -5.68 -3.81
C LYS A 238 -15.80 -5.74 -4.82
N SER A 239 -16.06 -4.64 -5.54
CA SER A 239 -17.03 -4.63 -6.65
C SER A 239 -16.63 -5.60 -7.75
N ASN A 240 -15.38 -5.59 -8.17
CA ASN A 240 -14.86 -6.48 -9.20
C ASN A 240 -14.97 -7.95 -8.82
N ILE A 241 -14.73 -8.31 -7.56
CA ILE A 241 -14.93 -9.67 -7.05
C ILE A 241 -16.40 -10.07 -7.18
N LEU A 242 -17.34 -9.21 -6.76
CA LEU A 242 -18.78 -9.48 -6.91
C LEU A 242 -19.19 -9.64 -8.36
N LEU A 243 -18.68 -8.78 -9.27
CA LEU A 243 -18.95 -8.89 -10.69
C LEU A 243 -18.44 -10.21 -11.26
N THR A 244 -17.21 -10.58 -10.93
CA THR A 244 -16.60 -11.84 -11.42
C THR A 244 -17.38 -13.07 -10.95
N VAL A 245 -17.69 -13.15 -9.65
CA VAL A 245 -18.43 -14.29 -9.08
C VAL A 245 -19.83 -14.39 -9.71
N ASN A 246 -20.57 -13.30 -9.82
CA ASN A 246 -21.91 -13.32 -10.40
C ASN A 246 -21.88 -13.58 -11.92
N SER A 247 -20.86 -13.14 -12.64
CA SER A 247 -20.67 -13.47 -14.06
C SER A 247 -20.47 -14.97 -14.26
N ILE A 248 -19.69 -15.63 -13.40
CA ILE A 248 -19.52 -17.08 -13.42
C ILE A 248 -20.85 -17.79 -13.14
N ILE A 249 -21.58 -17.35 -12.11
CA ILE A 249 -22.90 -17.91 -11.77
C ILE A 249 -23.87 -17.80 -12.96
N LEU A 250 -23.98 -16.61 -13.57
CA LEU A 250 -24.84 -16.39 -14.73
C LEU A 250 -24.41 -17.25 -15.94
N SER A 251 -23.12 -17.40 -16.18
CA SER A 251 -22.60 -18.25 -17.25
C SER A 251 -23.02 -19.73 -17.07
N ILE A 252 -22.94 -20.25 -15.83
CA ILE A 252 -23.39 -21.61 -15.49
C ILE A 252 -24.90 -21.72 -15.65
N ILE A 253 -25.69 -20.75 -15.20
CA ILE A 253 -27.14 -20.76 -15.36
C ILE A 253 -27.49 -20.85 -16.84
N VAL A 254 -26.90 -20.02 -17.69
CA VAL A 254 -27.18 -20.01 -19.14
C VAL A 254 -26.74 -21.32 -19.82
N ALA A 255 -25.55 -21.82 -19.49
CA ALA A 255 -25.00 -22.99 -20.16
C ALA A 255 -25.67 -24.31 -19.76
N VAL A 256 -26.07 -24.44 -18.49
CA VAL A 256 -26.51 -25.73 -17.91
C VAL A 256 -27.97 -25.66 -17.48
N LEU A 257 -28.37 -24.71 -16.61
CA LEU A 257 -29.70 -24.69 -16.03
C LEU A 257 -30.78 -24.38 -17.03
N LEU A 258 -30.61 -23.43 -17.95
CA LEU A 258 -31.63 -23.08 -18.93
C LEU A 258 -32.01 -24.31 -19.82
N LYS A 259 -31.03 -25.11 -20.20
CA LYS A 259 -31.29 -26.36 -20.96
C LYS A 259 -32.03 -27.42 -20.15
N ALA A 260 -31.77 -27.46 -18.83
CA ALA A 260 -32.40 -28.44 -17.94
C ALA A 260 -33.86 -28.08 -17.59
N LEU A 261 -34.26 -26.80 -17.74
CA LEU A 261 -35.62 -26.34 -17.41
C LEU A 261 -36.70 -26.97 -18.28
N ASP A 262 -36.40 -27.29 -19.56
CA ASP A 262 -37.36 -27.93 -20.48
C ASP A 262 -37.87 -29.24 -19.94
N SER A 263 -37.00 -29.98 -19.23
CA SER A 263 -37.35 -31.31 -18.65
C SER A 263 -37.66 -31.23 -17.15
N ASN A 264 -37.42 -30.08 -16.47
CA ASN A 264 -37.50 -29.92 -15.04
C ASN A 264 -38.19 -28.60 -14.65
N SER A 265 -39.47 -28.49 -14.93
CA SER A 265 -40.23 -27.23 -14.69
C SER A 265 -40.22 -26.76 -13.23
N HIS A 266 -40.04 -27.67 -12.26
CA HIS A 266 -39.93 -27.36 -10.84
C HIS A 266 -38.68 -26.50 -10.49
N LEU A 267 -37.65 -26.49 -11.36
CA LEU A 267 -36.45 -25.72 -11.20
C LEU A 267 -36.55 -24.27 -11.73
N ILE A 268 -37.66 -23.89 -12.37
CA ILE A 268 -37.83 -22.56 -12.97
C ILE A 268 -37.76 -21.48 -11.88
N VAL A 269 -38.53 -21.62 -10.80
CA VAL A 269 -38.61 -20.63 -9.73
C VAL A 269 -37.25 -20.40 -9.07
N PRO A 270 -36.51 -21.42 -8.57
CA PRO A 270 -35.20 -21.20 -7.96
C PRO A 270 -34.19 -20.66 -8.95
N THR A 271 -34.23 -21.01 -10.23
CA THR A 271 -33.33 -20.50 -11.27
C THR A 271 -33.58 -18.99 -11.51
N VAL A 272 -34.82 -18.57 -11.66
CA VAL A 272 -35.19 -17.16 -11.82
C VAL A 272 -34.78 -16.35 -10.59
N LEU A 273 -34.97 -16.88 -9.38
CA LEU A 273 -34.55 -16.24 -8.14
C LEU A 273 -33.01 -16.01 -8.11
N LEU A 274 -32.24 -17.06 -8.45
CA LEU A 274 -30.79 -16.98 -8.49
C LEU A 274 -30.29 -15.99 -9.57
N MET A 275 -30.89 -16.02 -10.76
CA MET A 275 -30.59 -15.08 -11.84
C MET A 275 -30.88 -13.63 -11.44
N SER A 276 -32.06 -13.38 -10.87
CA SER A 276 -32.46 -12.04 -10.42
C SER A 276 -31.54 -11.51 -9.32
N THR A 277 -31.13 -12.37 -8.39
CA THR A 277 -30.14 -12.03 -7.34
C THR A 277 -28.81 -11.64 -7.95
N SER A 278 -28.28 -12.46 -8.86
CA SER A 278 -27.00 -12.18 -9.52
C SER A 278 -27.02 -10.88 -10.31
N VAL A 279 -28.04 -10.66 -11.12
CA VAL A 279 -28.20 -9.43 -11.90
C VAL A 279 -28.32 -8.19 -10.99
N SER A 280 -29.15 -8.25 -9.94
CA SER A 280 -29.33 -7.13 -9.02
C SER A 280 -28.02 -6.80 -8.28
N THR A 281 -27.28 -7.81 -7.87
CA THR A 281 -25.94 -7.64 -7.24
C THR A 281 -24.95 -6.98 -8.19
N MET A 282 -24.90 -7.44 -9.46
CA MET A 282 -24.02 -6.86 -10.47
C MET A 282 -24.35 -5.40 -10.76
N VAL A 283 -25.64 -5.06 -10.89
CA VAL A 283 -26.08 -3.66 -11.09
C VAL A 283 -25.59 -2.76 -9.96
N LEU A 284 -25.74 -3.18 -8.72
CA LEU A 284 -25.28 -2.39 -7.56
C LEU A 284 -23.74 -2.29 -7.51
N ALA A 285 -23.04 -3.38 -7.84
CA ALA A 285 -21.57 -3.37 -7.92
C ALA A 285 -21.06 -2.42 -9.00
N ILE A 286 -21.70 -2.42 -10.18
CA ILE A 286 -21.37 -1.47 -11.27
C ILE A 286 -21.68 -0.03 -10.83
N LEU A 287 -22.84 0.24 -10.23
CA LEU A 287 -23.20 1.58 -9.76
C LEU A 287 -22.25 2.10 -8.68
N ALA A 288 -21.59 1.21 -7.93
CA ALA A 288 -20.56 1.59 -6.96
C ALA A 288 -19.26 2.06 -7.62
N THR A 289 -18.94 1.58 -8.84
CA THR A 289 -17.70 1.90 -9.55
C THR A 289 -17.85 3.04 -10.57
N ILE A 290 -19.08 3.35 -11.01
CA ILE A 290 -19.31 4.42 -11.99
C ILE A 290 -18.92 5.78 -11.43
N PRO A 291 -17.93 6.49 -12.05
CA PRO A 291 -17.52 7.80 -11.61
C PRO A 291 -18.59 8.86 -11.90
N LYS A 292 -18.80 9.79 -10.96
CA LYS A 292 -19.58 10.99 -11.20
C LYS A 292 -18.64 12.09 -11.68
N ILE A 293 -18.74 12.46 -12.95
CA ILE A 293 -17.93 13.54 -13.53
C ILE A 293 -18.78 14.81 -13.59
N PRO A 294 -18.37 15.91 -12.93
CA PRO A 294 -19.04 17.21 -13.04
C PRO A 294 -18.95 17.83 -14.45
N LYS A 295 -19.45 19.06 -14.60
CA LYS A 295 -19.59 19.73 -15.89
C LYS A 295 -18.28 20.00 -16.64
N GLY A 296 -17.13 20.01 -15.94
CA GLY A 296 -15.81 20.16 -16.55
C GLY A 296 -15.35 21.60 -16.77
N HIS A 297 -16.11 22.58 -16.33
CA HIS A 297 -15.74 24.00 -16.34
C HIS A 297 -16.23 24.70 -15.09
N PHE A 298 -15.57 25.77 -14.74
CA PHE A 298 -15.93 26.66 -13.66
C PHE A 298 -16.21 28.08 -14.23
N SER A 299 -16.91 28.88 -13.46
CA SER A 299 -17.20 30.26 -13.81
C SER A 299 -16.22 31.24 -13.13
N PRO A 300 -15.98 32.42 -13.68
CA PRO A 300 -15.18 33.46 -13.02
C PRO A 300 -15.72 33.84 -11.63
N THR A 301 -17.04 33.80 -11.46
CA THR A 301 -17.72 34.08 -10.16
C THR A 301 -17.40 33.04 -9.12
N GLU A 302 -17.25 31.78 -9.49
CA GLU A 302 -16.85 30.70 -8.54
C GLU A 302 -15.40 30.87 -8.08
N VAL A 303 -14.52 31.39 -8.94
CA VAL A 303 -13.14 31.73 -8.58
C VAL A 303 -13.12 32.94 -7.63
N GLN A 304 -13.88 34.01 -7.94
CA GLN A 304 -13.95 35.19 -7.07
C GLN A 304 -14.51 34.87 -5.69
N ASN A 305 -15.54 34.01 -5.63
CA ASN A 305 -16.17 33.59 -4.37
C ASN A 305 -15.39 32.46 -3.68
N LYS A 306 -14.22 32.05 -4.19
CA LYS A 306 -13.38 30.97 -3.65
C LYS A 306 -14.19 29.65 -3.48
N SER A 307 -15.19 29.43 -4.35
CA SER A 307 -16.14 28.31 -4.21
C SER A 307 -15.78 27.08 -5.05
N VAL A 308 -14.96 27.24 -6.10
CA VAL A 308 -14.51 26.14 -6.95
C VAL A 308 -13.37 25.35 -6.31
N ASN A 309 -13.32 24.03 -6.57
CA ASN A 309 -12.15 23.19 -6.29
C ASN A 309 -11.38 22.96 -7.60
N LEU A 310 -10.29 23.69 -7.81
CA LEU A 310 -9.43 23.58 -9.01
C LEU A 310 -8.47 22.38 -8.94
N LEU A 311 -8.41 21.66 -7.83
CA LEU A 311 -7.59 20.44 -7.70
C LEU A 311 -8.30 19.21 -8.29
N PHE A 312 -9.64 19.24 -8.36
CA PHE A 312 -10.42 18.15 -8.92
C PHE A 312 -10.61 18.32 -10.42
N PHE A 313 -10.09 17.38 -11.22
CA PHE A 313 -10.12 17.44 -12.70
C PHE A 313 -11.53 17.65 -13.26
N GLY A 314 -12.55 17.09 -12.62
CA GLY A 314 -13.93 17.21 -13.04
C GLY A 314 -14.48 18.64 -13.10
N ASN A 315 -13.80 19.59 -12.46
CA ASN A 315 -14.20 21.00 -12.48
C ASN A 315 -13.51 21.82 -13.61
N PHE A 316 -12.46 21.28 -14.26
CA PHE A 316 -11.68 22.08 -15.23
C PHE A 316 -11.33 21.37 -16.55
N TYR A 317 -11.57 20.07 -16.70
CA TYR A 317 -11.08 19.31 -17.86
C TYR A 317 -11.60 19.78 -19.24
N LYS A 318 -12.59 20.64 -19.27
CA LYS A 318 -13.09 21.33 -20.47
C LYS A 318 -12.74 22.82 -20.54
N THR A 319 -12.08 23.36 -19.51
CA THR A 319 -11.66 24.76 -19.44
C THR A 319 -10.38 24.97 -20.26
N LYS A 320 -10.18 26.13 -20.85
CA LYS A 320 -8.93 26.46 -21.53
C LYS A 320 -7.80 26.60 -20.53
N PHE A 321 -6.59 26.25 -20.97
CA PHE A 321 -5.40 26.27 -20.10
C PHE A 321 -5.14 27.66 -19.50
N GLU A 322 -5.31 28.72 -20.28
CA GLU A 322 -5.06 30.09 -19.84
C GLU A 322 -6.00 30.50 -18.70
N GLU A 323 -7.28 30.16 -18.82
CA GLU A 323 -8.29 30.41 -17.77
C GLU A 323 -8.01 29.61 -16.48
N TYR A 324 -7.60 28.34 -16.65
CA TYR A 324 -7.21 27.47 -15.52
C TYR A 324 -5.96 28.01 -14.83
N GLN A 325 -4.93 28.40 -15.59
CA GLN A 325 -3.68 28.94 -15.06
C GLN A 325 -3.91 30.23 -14.27
N GLU A 326 -4.73 31.17 -14.79
CA GLU A 326 -5.07 32.39 -14.07
C GLU A 326 -5.79 32.12 -12.75
N ALA A 327 -6.79 31.22 -12.79
CA ALA A 327 -7.53 30.82 -11.59
C ALA A 327 -6.62 30.12 -10.55
N MET A 328 -5.71 29.27 -11.00
CA MET A 328 -4.77 28.57 -10.14
C MET A 328 -3.75 29.52 -9.52
N ASN A 329 -3.22 30.48 -10.26
CA ASN A 329 -2.33 31.52 -9.72
C ASN A 329 -3.04 32.31 -8.61
N LYS A 330 -4.29 32.75 -8.84
CA LYS A 330 -5.08 33.43 -7.78
C LYS A 330 -5.27 32.56 -6.54
N ALA A 331 -5.45 31.25 -6.73
CA ALA A 331 -5.61 30.33 -5.62
C ALA A 331 -4.30 30.08 -4.86
N MET A 332 -3.15 30.06 -5.53
CA MET A 332 -1.83 29.90 -4.91
C MET A 332 -1.42 31.15 -4.09
N ASP A 333 -1.83 32.35 -4.52
CA ASP A 333 -1.53 33.59 -3.81
C ASP A 333 -2.45 33.84 -2.60
N ASP A 334 -3.57 33.11 -2.51
CA ASP A 334 -4.57 33.24 -1.44
C ASP A 334 -4.66 31.98 -0.58
N LYS A 335 -4.06 32.02 0.61
CA LYS A 335 -4.03 30.88 1.54
C LYS A 335 -5.43 30.36 1.93
N GLU A 336 -6.40 31.25 2.10
CA GLU A 336 -7.77 30.85 2.45
C GLU A 336 -8.41 30.08 1.31
N PHE A 337 -8.21 30.54 0.08
CA PHE A 337 -8.70 29.85 -1.11
C PHE A 337 -8.03 28.49 -1.27
N LEU A 338 -6.68 28.42 -1.15
CA LEU A 338 -5.92 27.18 -1.25
C LEU A 338 -6.37 26.12 -0.23
N TYR A 339 -6.44 26.49 1.06
CA TYR A 339 -6.91 25.55 2.09
C TYR A 339 -8.39 25.22 1.96
N GLY A 340 -9.20 26.16 1.47
CA GLY A 340 -10.59 25.91 1.14
C GLY A 340 -10.76 24.85 0.06
N MET A 341 -9.94 24.90 -1.01
CA MET A 341 -9.92 23.86 -2.05
C MET A 341 -9.49 22.50 -1.53
N LEU A 342 -8.41 22.42 -0.74
CA LEU A 342 -7.95 21.17 -0.12
C LEU A 342 -9.02 20.54 0.77
N THR A 343 -9.71 21.35 1.57
CA THR A 343 -10.79 20.89 2.44
C THR A 343 -11.98 20.35 1.61
N LYS A 344 -12.35 21.04 0.54
CA LYS A 344 -13.41 20.59 -0.37
C LYS A 344 -13.03 19.30 -1.10
N ASP A 345 -11.76 19.16 -1.48
CA ASP A 345 -11.26 17.96 -2.14
C ASP A 345 -11.42 16.74 -1.23
N VAL A 346 -10.90 16.80 -0.01
CA VAL A 346 -11.02 15.73 0.99
C VAL A 346 -12.48 15.41 1.31
N TYR A 347 -13.31 16.45 1.49
CA TYR A 347 -14.76 16.26 1.73
C TYR A 347 -15.44 15.54 0.58
N SER A 348 -15.16 15.95 -0.66
CA SER A 348 -15.72 15.34 -1.87
C SER A 348 -15.32 13.88 -2.03
N GLN A 349 -14.06 13.56 -1.76
CA GLN A 349 -13.57 12.18 -1.73
C GLN A 349 -14.31 11.34 -0.67
N GLY A 350 -14.52 11.89 0.52
CA GLY A 350 -15.27 11.23 1.60
C GLY A 350 -16.74 10.95 1.22
N VAL A 351 -17.41 11.91 0.56
CA VAL A 351 -18.81 11.72 0.09
C VAL A 351 -18.88 10.63 -0.97
N VAL A 352 -17.97 10.62 -1.95
CA VAL A 352 -17.91 9.57 -2.98
C VAL A 352 -17.65 8.21 -2.35
N LEU A 353 -16.68 8.13 -1.44
CA LEU A 353 -16.33 6.92 -0.73
C LEU A 353 -17.50 6.37 0.08
N GLY A 354 -18.18 7.22 0.84
CA GLY A 354 -19.37 6.84 1.61
C GLY A 354 -20.45 6.20 0.73
N ARG A 355 -20.73 6.79 -0.45
CA ARG A 355 -21.67 6.24 -1.43
C ARG A 355 -21.22 4.88 -1.97
N LYS A 356 -19.93 4.71 -2.34
CA LYS A 356 -19.37 3.44 -2.80
C LYS A 356 -19.62 2.33 -1.78
N TYR A 357 -19.26 2.58 -0.51
CA TYR A 357 -19.43 1.59 0.55
C TYR A 357 -20.90 1.28 0.87
N GLN A 358 -21.80 2.26 0.77
CA GLN A 358 -23.23 2.00 0.92
C GLN A 358 -23.76 1.09 -0.18
N LEU A 359 -23.45 1.36 -1.45
CA LEU A 359 -23.85 0.52 -2.56
C LEU A 359 -23.30 -0.90 -2.45
N LEU A 360 -22.02 -1.03 -2.09
CA LEU A 360 -21.40 -2.32 -1.83
C LEU A 360 -22.09 -3.09 -0.71
N ARG A 361 -22.41 -2.41 0.40
CA ARG A 361 -23.14 -3.03 1.51
C ARG A 361 -24.46 -3.64 1.05
N TYR A 362 -25.21 -2.90 0.22
CA TYR A 362 -26.46 -3.42 -0.35
C TYR A 362 -26.21 -4.57 -1.33
N ALA A 363 -25.18 -4.47 -2.19
CA ALA A 363 -24.82 -5.55 -3.12
C ALA A 363 -24.49 -6.85 -2.38
N TYR A 364 -23.67 -6.78 -1.33
CA TYR A 364 -23.35 -7.95 -0.50
C TYR A 364 -24.57 -8.50 0.24
N ALA A 365 -25.45 -7.64 0.77
CA ALA A 365 -26.65 -8.07 1.47
C ALA A 365 -27.62 -8.80 0.52
N ILE A 366 -27.85 -8.28 -0.68
CA ILE A 366 -28.68 -8.92 -1.72
C ILE A 366 -28.04 -10.24 -2.19
N PHE A 367 -26.73 -10.25 -2.43
CA PHE A 367 -26.02 -11.45 -2.84
C PHE A 367 -26.14 -12.57 -1.79
N MET A 368 -25.83 -12.25 -0.54
CA MET A 368 -25.89 -13.23 0.56
C MET A 368 -27.32 -13.74 0.81
N GLY A 369 -28.27 -12.82 0.97
CA GLY A 369 -29.67 -13.19 1.22
C GLY A 369 -30.29 -13.93 0.06
N GLY A 370 -30.08 -13.44 -1.17
CA GLY A 370 -30.61 -14.07 -2.38
C GLY A 370 -29.98 -15.43 -2.67
N LEU A 371 -28.69 -15.61 -2.40
CA LEU A 371 -28.03 -16.93 -2.53
C LEU A 371 -28.60 -17.96 -1.56
N ILE A 372 -28.78 -17.57 -0.28
CA ILE A 372 -29.38 -18.46 0.73
C ILE A 372 -30.81 -18.84 0.33
N LEU A 373 -31.62 -17.86 -0.09
CA LEU A 373 -32.99 -18.12 -0.53
C LEU A 373 -33.04 -19.01 -1.80
N SER A 374 -32.15 -18.79 -2.74
CA SER A 374 -32.07 -19.60 -3.96
C SER A 374 -31.69 -21.05 -3.65
N ILE A 375 -30.71 -21.27 -2.78
CA ILE A 375 -30.30 -22.62 -2.36
C ILE A 375 -31.47 -23.33 -1.66
N ALA A 376 -32.16 -22.65 -0.73
CA ALA A 376 -33.33 -23.21 -0.05
C ALA A 376 -34.45 -23.56 -1.05
N ALA A 377 -34.71 -22.67 -2.02
CA ALA A 377 -35.70 -22.92 -3.06
C ALA A 377 -35.33 -24.13 -3.97
N PHE A 378 -34.04 -24.29 -4.31
CA PHE A 378 -33.57 -25.47 -5.03
C PHE A 378 -33.77 -26.76 -4.21
N CYS A 379 -33.41 -26.75 -2.93
CA CYS A 379 -33.62 -27.91 -2.06
C CYS A 379 -35.11 -28.29 -1.96
N ILE A 380 -35.99 -27.31 -1.76
CA ILE A 380 -37.45 -27.51 -1.72
C ILE A 380 -37.93 -28.08 -3.07
N ALA A 381 -37.57 -27.45 -4.18
CA ALA A 381 -37.99 -27.89 -5.50
C ALA A 381 -37.62 -29.33 -5.77
N VAL A 382 -36.41 -29.79 -5.42
CA VAL A 382 -35.95 -31.15 -5.59
C VAL A 382 -36.67 -32.13 -4.65
N LEU A 383 -36.95 -31.75 -3.41
CA LEU A 383 -37.65 -32.60 -2.43
C LEU A 383 -39.09 -32.85 -2.80
N PHE A 384 -39.76 -31.87 -3.41
CA PHE A 384 -41.20 -31.94 -3.76
C PHE A 384 -41.45 -32.31 -5.24
N ALA A 385 -40.38 -32.54 -6.02
CA ALA A 385 -40.45 -32.98 -7.44
C ALA A 385 -40.76 -34.49 -7.63
N LYS A 386 -41.11 -35.22 -6.55
CA LYS A 386 -41.47 -36.63 -6.57
C LYS A 386 -42.96 -36.80 -6.82
#